data_d5b78efd5d5e0a284fffda15ca61f4e6
#
_entry.id   d5b78efd5d5e0a284fffda15ca61f4e6
#
_cell.length_a   1.000
_cell.length_b   1.000
_cell.length_c   1.000
_cell.angle_alpha   90.00
_cell.angle_beta   90.00
_cell.angle_gamma   90.00
#
_symmetry.space_group_name_H-M   'P 1'
#
loop_
_entity.id
_entity.type
_entity.pdbx_description
1 polymer ?
#
loop_
_entity_poly.entity_id
_entity_poly.type
_entity_poly.pdbx_seq_one_letter_code
_entity_poly.pdbx_strand_id
1 'polypeptide(L)'
;IAIPYELKQRNPSRKDIKGFDSSDVLYLIMPDRFANGDPTNDKIPMRMPYEVDRNNPNARHGGDLKGISDHLDYLHNLGVTAIWLNPVLENDMDGGSYHGYATTNYYRVDPRFGSNDEYVKLIEDTHAKGMKVVMDMIFNHCGSDHPWMKDIPSKDWFNNLDPYVQTTHVKEVYYDLYASQYDTKQMTDGWFVPSMPDLNQRNRHVAKYLIQNSIWWIEYAGVDGIRQDTYPYADYQMMIDWCRAIEKEYPNYNIVGEAWYNNPVGTAFWQKDSKLNNKENTHLKSVMDFRLMGLTHSAF
;
A
#
# COMPACT_ATOMS: atom_id res chain seq x y z
N ILE A 1 32.11 8.64 5.91
CA ILE A 1 30.87 9.38 6.19
C ILE A 1 30.28 8.79 7.46
N ALA A 2 30.11 9.60 8.51
CA ALA A 2 29.39 9.17 9.72
C ALA A 2 27.91 9.48 9.52
N ILE A 3 27.06 8.46 9.63
CA ILE A 3 25.61 8.63 9.59
C ILE A 3 25.12 8.53 11.03
N PRO A 4 24.49 9.60 11.58
CA PRO A 4 23.92 9.52 12.92
C PRO A 4 22.78 8.51 12.91
N TYR A 5 22.77 7.61 13.89
CA TYR A 5 21.73 6.61 14.08
C TYR A 5 21.22 6.67 15.50
N GLU A 6 19.92 6.92 15.66
CA GLU A 6 19.26 6.96 16.95
C GLU A 6 18.45 5.68 17.19
N LEU A 7 18.74 4.97 18.27
CA LEU A 7 17.92 3.86 18.73
C LEU A 7 16.80 4.43 19.62
N LYS A 8 15.58 4.45 19.12
CA LYS A 8 14.40 4.84 19.90
C LYS A 8 13.80 3.62 20.59
N GLN A 9 13.31 3.83 21.81
CA GLN A 9 12.55 2.82 22.51
C GLN A 9 11.20 2.60 21.79
N ARG A 10 10.84 1.35 21.54
CA ARG A 10 9.53 1.00 20.96
C ARG A 10 8.41 1.35 21.94
N ASN A 11 7.27 1.78 21.43
CA ASN A 11 6.08 1.99 22.23
C ASN A 11 5.48 0.64 22.63
N PRO A 12 5.43 0.25 23.92
CA PRO A 12 4.91 -1.05 24.34
C PRO A 12 3.46 -1.30 23.92
N SER A 13 2.63 -0.25 23.84
CA SER A 13 1.22 -0.36 23.44
C SER A 13 1.02 -0.80 22.00
N ARG A 14 2.05 -0.69 21.15
CA ARG A 14 1.95 -1.12 19.74
C ARG A 14 1.76 -2.64 19.60
N LYS A 15 2.22 -3.44 20.54
CA LYS A 15 2.00 -4.89 20.54
C LYS A 15 0.54 -5.28 20.71
N ASP A 16 -0.24 -4.42 21.33
CA ASP A 16 -1.64 -4.64 21.66
C ASP A 16 -2.60 -4.05 20.61
N ILE A 17 -2.06 -3.52 19.50
CA ILE A 17 -2.88 -3.02 18.39
C ILE A 17 -3.84 -4.12 17.95
N LYS A 18 -5.12 -3.81 18.03
CA LYS A 18 -6.18 -4.62 17.46
C LYS A 18 -6.43 -4.15 16.03
N GLY A 19 -6.07 -5.00 15.09
CA GLY A 19 -6.36 -4.75 13.68
C GLY A 19 -7.86 -4.62 13.40
N PHE A 20 -8.20 -4.21 12.19
CA PHE A 20 -9.58 -4.28 11.73
C PHE A 20 -10.04 -5.74 11.58
N ASP A 21 -11.35 -5.98 11.68
CA ASP A 21 -11.95 -7.31 11.54
C ASP A 21 -13.33 -7.22 10.84
N SER A 22 -14.09 -8.31 10.87
CA SER A 22 -15.42 -8.39 10.24
C SER A 22 -16.50 -7.50 10.88
N SER A 23 -16.23 -6.88 12.00
CA SER A 23 -17.13 -5.91 12.63
C SER A 23 -16.89 -4.47 12.13
N ASP A 24 -15.81 -4.24 11.38
CA ASP A 24 -15.43 -2.92 10.91
C ASP A 24 -16.07 -2.57 9.55
N VAL A 25 -16.45 -1.32 9.43
CA VAL A 25 -16.85 -0.67 8.17
C VAL A 25 -15.67 0.17 7.69
N LEU A 26 -14.93 -0.34 6.70
CA LEU A 26 -13.80 0.35 6.09
C LEU A 26 -14.30 1.31 5.00
N TYR A 27 -13.94 2.59 5.11
CA TYR A 27 -14.27 3.62 4.14
C TYR A 27 -12.99 4.06 3.42
N LEU A 28 -12.95 3.84 2.09
CA LEU A 28 -11.83 4.28 1.24
C LEU A 28 -11.90 5.78 1.02
N ILE A 29 -10.79 6.47 1.28
CA ILE A 29 -10.61 7.89 1.01
C ILE A 29 -9.41 8.06 0.06
N MET A 30 -9.63 8.75 -1.06
CA MET A 30 -8.55 9.30 -1.87
C MET A 30 -8.25 10.72 -1.36
N PRO A 31 -7.14 10.96 -0.65
CA PRO A 31 -6.86 12.23 0.03
C PRO A 31 -6.99 13.42 -0.92
N ASP A 32 -6.33 13.36 -2.07
CA ASP A 32 -6.36 14.43 -3.09
C ASP A 32 -7.78 14.87 -3.52
N ARG A 33 -8.77 13.97 -3.41
CA ARG A 33 -10.14 14.16 -3.92
C ARG A 33 -11.17 14.43 -2.83
N PHE A 34 -10.81 14.24 -1.56
CA PHE A 34 -11.79 14.29 -0.47
C PHE A 34 -12.08 15.72 -0.01
N ALA A 35 -11.12 16.38 0.59
CA ALA A 35 -11.27 17.74 1.06
C ALA A 35 -9.90 18.42 1.18
N ASN A 36 -9.84 19.70 0.83
CA ASN A 36 -8.68 20.56 1.02
C ASN A 36 -8.83 21.32 2.35
N GLY A 37 -7.99 20.99 3.32
CA GLY A 37 -7.97 21.63 4.65
C GLY A 37 -6.87 22.67 4.78
N ASP A 38 -5.81 22.58 3.96
CA ASP A 38 -4.68 23.50 3.94
C ASP A 38 -4.30 23.90 2.50
N PRO A 39 -4.89 24.96 1.94
CA PRO A 39 -4.55 25.41 0.59
C PRO A 39 -3.08 25.84 0.40
N THR A 40 -2.29 25.96 1.48
CA THR A 40 -0.89 26.36 1.38
C THR A 40 0.00 25.23 0.87
N ASN A 41 -0.45 23.96 1.01
CA ASN A 41 0.26 22.78 0.52
C ASN A 41 -0.07 22.43 -0.95
N ASP A 42 -1.07 23.06 -1.57
CA ASP A 42 -1.49 22.80 -2.96
C ASP A 42 -0.33 22.99 -3.96
N LYS A 43 0.51 24.00 -3.74
CA LYS A 43 1.58 24.42 -4.66
C LYS A 43 2.95 24.41 -4.01
N ILE A 44 3.39 23.22 -3.57
CA ILE A 44 4.72 23.03 -3.00
C ILE A 44 5.72 22.73 -4.13
N PRO A 45 6.92 23.31 -4.11
CA PRO A 45 7.96 22.94 -5.04
C PRO A 45 8.31 21.46 -4.94
N MET A 46 8.04 20.72 -6.01
CA MET A 46 8.42 19.32 -6.18
C MET A 46 9.52 19.21 -7.22
N ARG A 47 10.24 18.08 -7.25
CA ARG A 47 11.27 17.82 -8.26
C ARG A 47 10.65 17.64 -9.65
N MET A 48 9.49 16.98 -9.70
CA MET A 48 8.74 16.75 -10.92
C MET A 48 7.59 17.75 -11.08
N PRO A 49 7.28 18.17 -12.32
CA PRO A 49 6.20 19.11 -12.55
C PRO A 49 4.82 18.50 -12.29
N TYR A 50 3.89 19.30 -11.78
CA TYR A 50 2.49 18.91 -11.59
C TYR A 50 1.57 20.12 -11.69
N GLU A 51 0.29 19.83 -11.90
CA GLU A 51 -0.78 20.83 -11.97
C GLU A 51 -1.80 20.61 -10.85
N VAL A 52 -2.36 21.68 -10.34
CA VAL A 52 -3.53 21.66 -9.45
C VAL A 52 -4.69 22.30 -10.21
N ASP A 53 -5.61 21.45 -10.69
CA ASP A 53 -6.81 21.89 -11.43
C ASP A 53 -7.95 20.88 -11.18
N ARG A 54 -8.98 21.35 -10.46
CA ARG A 54 -10.16 20.54 -10.14
C ARG A 54 -11.05 20.19 -11.33
N ASN A 55 -10.89 20.88 -12.46
CA ASN A 55 -11.63 20.58 -13.70
C ASN A 55 -10.91 19.51 -14.52
N ASN A 56 -9.64 19.25 -14.27
CA ASN A 56 -8.87 18.22 -14.94
C ASN A 56 -8.83 16.92 -14.07
N PRO A 57 -9.49 15.83 -14.47
CA PRO A 57 -9.50 14.59 -13.67
C PRO A 57 -8.12 13.96 -13.47
N ASN A 58 -7.14 14.32 -14.31
CA ASN A 58 -5.78 13.79 -14.22
C ASN A 58 -4.83 14.68 -13.39
N ALA A 59 -5.22 15.93 -13.11
CA ALA A 59 -4.45 16.83 -12.25
C ALA A 59 -4.73 16.56 -10.76
N ARG A 60 -3.92 17.12 -9.88
CA ARG A 60 -4.22 17.14 -8.45
C ARG A 60 -5.35 18.12 -8.15
N HIS A 61 -6.15 17.81 -7.14
CA HIS A 61 -7.28 18.64 -6.71
C HIS A 61 -7.03 19.35 -5.38
N GLY A 62 -5.91 19.06 -4.71
CA GLY A 62 -5.49 19.74 -3.49
C GLY A 62 -6.14 19.23 -2.20
N GLY A 63 -6.80 18.08 -2.20
CA GLY A 63 -7.22 17.45 -0.96
C GLY A 63 -6.02 16.92 -0.16
N ASP A 64 -6.13 16.91 1.18
CA ASP A 64 -5.02 16.67 2.09
C ASP A 64 -5.43 16.00 3.41
N LEU A 65 -4.46 15.69 4.29
CA LEU A 65 -4.69 15.06 5.60
C LEU A 65 -5.49 15.97 6.53
N LYS A 66 -5.28 17.29 6.45
CA LYS A 66 -6.01 18.26 7.25
C LYS A 66 -7.50 18.27 6.87
N GLY A 67 -7.81 18.20 5.58
CA GLY A 67 -9.19 18.11 5.08
C GLY A 67 -9.88 16.84 5.56
N ILE A 68 -9.17 15.71 5.64
CA ILE A 68 -9.70 14.47 6.22
C ILE A 68 -9.95 14.65 7.72
N SER A 69 -8.99 15.21 8.44
CA SER A 69 -9.10 15.46 9.89
C SER A 69 -10.31 16.34 10.22
N ASP A 70 -10.56 17.37 9.43
CA ASP A 70 -11.70 18.29 9.61
C ASP A 70 -13.07 17.61 9.38
N HIS A 71 -13.10 16.44 8.75
CA HIS A 71 -14.32 15.68 8.43
C HIS A 71 -14.46 14.36 9.21
N LEU A 72 -13.65 14.12 10.24
CA LEU A 72 -13.74 12.89 11.05
C LEU A 72 -15.10 12.71 11.73
N ASP A 73 -15.76 13.81 12.15
CA ASP A 73 -17.11 13.74 12.71
C ASP A 73 -18.15 13.29 11.69
N TYR A 74 -18.02 13.75 10.44
CA TYR A 74 -18.89 13.30 9.35
C TYR A 74 -18.72 11.79 9.12
N LEU A 75 -17.48 11.29 9.05
CA LEU A 75 -17.19 9.88 8.84
C LEU A 75 -17.70 9.01 10.00
N HIS A 76 -17.46 9.44 11.24
CA HIS A 76 -17.98 8.75 12.43
C HIS A 76 -19.52 8.69 12.44
N ASN A 77 -20.19 9.81 12.15
CA ASN A 77 -21.65 9.87 12.11
C ASN A 77 -22.26 9.06 10.95
N LEU A 78 -21.49 8.82 9.88
CA LEU A 78 -21.87 7.94 8.77
C LEU A 78 -21.81 6.45 9.17
N GLY A 79 -21.19 6.12 10.33
CA GLY A 79 -21.03 4.76 10.82
C GLY A 79 -19.75 4.09 10.37
N VAL A 80 -18.78 4.85 9.85
CA VAL A 80 -17.44 4.35 9.53
C VAL A 80 -16.71 4.00 10.82
N THR A 81 -16.07 2.83 10.86
CA THR A 81 -15.26 2.38 12.00
C THR A 81 -13.77 2.29 11.67
N ALA A 82 -13.43 2.32 10.38
CA ALA A 82 -12.04 2.37 9.93
C ALA A 82 -11.94 3.19 8.63
N ILE A 83 -10.96 4.07 8.55
CA ILE A 83 -10.62 4.77 7.30
C ILE A 83 -9.44 4.08 6.63
N TRP A 84 -9.56 3.84 5.33
CA TRP A 84 -8.49 3.37 4.47
C TRP A 84 -8.16 4.50 3.50
N LEU A 85 -6.95 5.06 3.61
CA LEU A 85 -6.49 6.10 2.70
C LEU A 85 -5.76 5.47 1.50
N ASN A 86 -6.01 5.96 0.28
CA ASN A 86 -5.08 5.74 -0.82
C ASN A 86 -3.66 6.08 -0.34
N PRO A 87 -2.59 5.54 -0.98
CA PRO A 87 -1.25 5.73 -0.49
C PRO A 87 -0.92 7.19 -0.23
N VAL A 88 -0.52 7.49 1.01
CA VAL A 88 -0.16 8.85 1.46
C VAL A 88 1.32 9.17 1.27
N LEU A 89 2.13 8.17 0.88
CA LEU A 89 3.56 8.32 0.70
C LEU A 89 3.90 9.21 -0.50
N GLU A 90 5.08 9.81 -0.47
CA GLU A 90 5.54 10.71 -1.52
C GLU A 90 5.47 10.08 -2.91
N ASN A 91 4.86 10.80 -3.84
CA ASN A 91 4.67 10.45 -5.25
C ASN A 91 5.15 11.59 -6.13
N ASP A 92 6.45 11.91 -6.06
CA ASP A 92 7.08 12.99 -6.83
C ASP A 92 7.33 12.53 -8.28
N MET A 93 6.24 12.32 -8.98
CA MET A 93 6.14 11.85 -10.35
C MET A 93 5.70 12.95 -11.31
N ASP A 94 6.11 12.85 -12.55
CA ASP A 94 5.60 13.72 -13.62
C ASP A 94 4.06 13.65 -13.69
N GLY A 95 3.42 14.81 -13.84
CA GLY A 95 1.96 14.94 -13.80
C GLY A 95 1.35 14.82 -12.39
N GLY A 96 2.16 14.64 -11.33
CA GLY A 96 1.77 14.75 -9.92
C GLY A 96 1.26 13.49 -9.25
N SER A 97 0.93 12.40 -9.97
CA SER A 97 0.54 11.09 -9.40
C SER A 97 -0.42 11.19 -8.19
N TYR A 98 -1.56 11.86 -8.37
CA TYR A 98 -2.53 12.15 -7.31
C TYR A 98 -3.07 10.90 -6.61
N HIS A 99 -3.03 9.75 -7.28
CA HIS A 99 -3.55 8.47 -6.77
C HIS A 99 -2.66 7.82 -5.71
N GLY A 100 -1.36 8.17 -5.64
CA GLY A 100 -0.43 7.71 -4.62
C GLY A 100 0.28 6.37 -4.90
N TYR A 101 -0.03 5.66 -6.01
CA TYR A 101 0.50 4.31 -6.27
C TYR A 101 1.88 4.26 -6.94
N ALA A 102 2.52 5.39 -7.22
CA ALA A 102 3.87 5.46 -7.79
C ALA A 102 4.86 6.05 -6.78
N THR A 103 5.08 5.36 -5.68
CA THR A 103 5.86 5.83 -4.52
C THR A 103 7.29 6.20 -4.92
N THR A 104 7.72 7.40 -4.49
CA THR A 104 9.11 7.88 -4.66
C THR A 104 9.88 8.00 -3.35
N ASN A 105 9.20 7.90 -2.20
CA ASN A 105 9.83 7.80 -0.89
C ASN A 105 8.96 7.02 0.08
N TYR A 106 9.44 5.88 0.57
CA TYR A 106 8.69 4.96 1.43
C TYR A 106 8.62 5.39 2.91
N TYR A 107 9.35 6.42 3.32
CA TYR A 107 9.41 6.88 4.72
C TYR A 107 8.90 8.31 4.91
N ARG A 108 8.33 8.89 3.88
CA ARG A 108 7.83 10.26 3.90
C ARG A 108 6.42 10.36 3.33
N VAL A 109 5.55 11.02 4.05
CA VAL A 109 4.25 11.46 3.52
C VAL A 109 4.47 12.47 2.40
N ASP A 110 3.64 12.42 1.37
CA ASP A 110 3.68 13.40 0.28
C ASP A 110 3.43 14.80 0.85
N PRO A 111 4.35 15.76 0.66
CA PRO A 111 4.23 17.07 1.27
C PRO A 111 3.00 17.87 0.80
N ARG A 112 2.40 17.45 -0.31
CA ARG A 112 1.12 18.00 -0.81
C ARG A 112 -0.09 17.44 -0.07
N PHE A 113 0.08 16.42 0.74
CA PHE A 113 -0.91 15.91 1.69
C PHE A 113 -0.64 16.39 3.11
N GLY A 114 0.61 16.71 3.43
CA GLY A 114 1.07 17.10 4.75
C GLY A 114 2.43 16.50 5.11
N SER A 115 2.68 16.34 6.39
CA SER A 115 3.91 15.79 6.95
C SER A 115 3.67 14.43 7.61
N ASN A 116 4.77 13.75 7.99
CA ASN A 116 4.69 12.54 8.81
C ASN A 116 4.00 12.81 10.16
N ASP A 117 4.28 13.96 10.78
CA ASP A 117 3.69 14.32 12.08
C ASP A 117 2.19 14.62 11.94
N GLU A 118 1.75 15.23 10.84
CA GLU A 118 0.33 15.45 10.55
C GLU A 118 -0.39 14.13 10.28
N TYR A 119 0.28 13.14 9.68
CA TYR A 119 -0.28 11.81 9.54
C TYR A 119 -0.44 11.09 10.88
N VAL A 120 0.55 11.19 11.77
CA VAL A 120 0.44 10.70 13.16
C VAL A 120 -0.74 11.38 13.86
N LYS A 121 -0.86 12.71 13.72
CA LYS A 121 -1.95 13.49 14.34
C LYS A 121 -3.32 13.07 13.82
N LEU A 122 -3.48 12.84 12.51
CA LEU A 122 -4.71 12.33 11.93
C LEU A 122 -5.09 10.96 12.53
N ILE A 123 -4.11 10.05 12.71
CA ILE A 123 -4.34 8.74 13.31
C ILE A 123 -4.80 8.88 14.76
N GLU A 124 -4.13 9.72 15.55
CA GLU A 124 -4.52 9.99 16.93
C GLU A 124 -5.94 10.57 17.05
N ASP A 125 -6.28 11.53 16.19
CA ASP A 125 -7.61 12.14 16.14
C ASP A 125 -8.70 11.12 15.72
N THR A 126 -8.35 10.21 14.81
CA THR A 126 -9.21 9.10 14.37
C THR A 126 -9.44 8.11 15.52
N HIS A 127 -8.38 7.76 16.25
CA HIS A 127 -8.48 6.90 17.44
C HIS A 127 -9.32 7.56 18.55
N ALA A 128 -9.21 8.87 18.76
CA ALA A 128 -10.01 9.60 19.74
C ALA A 128 -11.52 9.52 19.47
N LYS A 129 -11.91 9.21 18.22
CA LYS A 129 -13.30 8.98 17.81
C LYS A 129 -13.68 7.49 17.80
N GLY A 130 -12.80 6.60 18.27
CA GLY A 130 -13.02 5.16 18.27
C GLY A 130 -12.93 4.49 16.90
N MET A 131 -12.40 5.20 15.90
CA MET A 131 -12.18 4.66 14.56
C MET A 131 -10.71 4.21 14.39
N LYS A 132 -10.47 3.36 13.40
CA LYS A 132 -9.15 2.80 13.03
C LYS A 132 -8.63 3.44 11.75
N VAL A 133 -7.31 3.28 11.50
CA VAL A 133 -6.68 3.72 10.25
C VAL A 133 -5.97 2.54 9.59
N VAL A 134 -6.28 2.30 8.31
CA VAL A 134 -5.64 1.30 7.45
C VAL A 134 -4.74 2.01 6.46
N MET A 135 -3.45 1.67 6.47
CA MET A 135 -2.46 2.23 5.56
C MET A 135 -2.38 1.40 4.27
N ASP A 136 -2.40 2.05 3.12
CA ASP A 136 -2.15 1.43 1.83
C ASP A 136 -0.64 1.34 1.59
N MET A 137 -0.14 0.14 1.28
CA MET A 137 1.28 -0.12 1.00
C MET A 137 1.47 -0.77 -0.36
N ILE A 138 2.56 -0.40 -1.04
CA ILE A 138 2.91 -0.89 -2.37
C ILE A 138 4.28 -1.56 -2.31
N PHE A 139 4.34 -2.89 -2.51
CA PHE A 139 5.58 -3.66 -2.47
C PHE A 139 6.04 -4.15 -3.84
N ASN A 140 5.10 -4.25 -4.77
CA ASN A 140 5.40 -4.74 -6.11
C ASN A 140 6.36 -3.80 -6.87
N HIS A 141 6.14 -2.50 -6.79
CA HIS A 141 6.83 -1.51 -7.61
C HIS A 141 7.09 -0.22 -6.86
N CYS A 142 7.89 0.65 -7.43
CA CYS A 142 7.99 2.06 -7.06
C CYS A 142 7.61 2.94 -8.25
N GLY A 143 7.69 4.26 -8.10
CA GLY A 143 7.54 5.19 -9.23
C GLY A 143 8.81 5.23 -10.09
N SER A 144 8.69 5.45 -11.42
CA SER A 144 9.83 5.58 -12.33
C SER A 144 10.72 6.80 -12.03
N ASP A 145 10.20 7.77 -11.26
CA ASP A 145 10.98 8.93 -10.79
C ASP A 145 11.59 8.72 -9.40
N HIS A 146 11.46 7.50 -8.83
CA HIS A 146 12.12 7.17 -7.57
C HIS A 146 13.65 7.36 -7.70
N PRO A 147 14.34 7.91 -6.66
CA PRO A 147 15.80 8.09 -6.70
C PRO A 147 16.60 6.83 -7.04
N TRP A 148 16.10 5.64 -6.70
CA TRP A 148 16.71 4.36 -7.08
C TRP A 148 16.86 4.15 -8.59
N MET A 149 16.00 4.78 -9.41
CA MET A 149 16.12 4.68 -10.87
C MET A 149 17.34 5.42 -11.42
N LYS A 150 17.87 6.39 -10.64
CA LYS A 150 19.08 7.14 -10.99
C LYS A 150 20.33 6.57 -10.35
N ASP A 151 20.20 5.98 -9.16
CA ASP A 151 21.28 5.38 -8.38
C ASP A 151 20.80 4.05 -7.81
N ILE A 152 20.93 2.99 -8.62
CA ILE A 152 20.40 1.66 -8.32
C ILE A 152 21.27 1.02 -7.24
N PRO A 153 20.70 0.62 -6.08
CA PRO A 153 21.47 0.07 -4.96
C PRO A 153 22.22 -1.22 -5.27
N SER A 154 21.67 -2.07 -6.14
CA SER A 154 22.33 -3.27 -6.66
C SER A 154 21.76 -3.65 -8.03
N LYS A 155 22.53 -4.42 -8.83
CA LYS A 155 22.14 -4.81 -10.20
C LYS A 155 20.82 -5.60 -10.26
N ASP A 156 20.47 -6.26 -9.19
CA ASP A 156 19.28 -7.11 -9.05
C ASP A 156 18.19 -6.46 -8.16
N TRP A 157 18.19 -5.13 -8.03
CA TRP A 157 17.19 -4.37 -7.27
C TRP A 157 15.83 -4.38 -7.94
N PHE A 158 15.81 -4.33 -9.26
CA PHE A 158 14.63 -4.36 -10.10
C PHE A 158 14.63 -5.57 -11.01
N ASN A 159 13.44 -6.04 -11.38
CA ASN A 159 13.24 -7.01 -12.45
C ASN A 159 13.11 -6.29 -13.79
N ASN A 160 13.60 -6.92 -14.87
CA ASN A 160 13.42 -6.46 -16.26
C ASN A 160 13.67 -4.96 -16.47
N LEU A 161 14.75 -4.45 -15.93
CA LEU A 161 15.10 -3.03 -16.06
C LEU A 161 15.48 -2.65 -17.49
N ASP A 162 16.23 -3.53 -18.18
CA ASP A 162 16.66 -3.36 -19.56
C ASP A 162 16.82 -4.74 -20.23
N PRO A 163 15.98 -5.07 -21.24
CA PRO A 163 14.83 -4.29 -21.71
C PRO A 163 13.64 -4.32 -20.75
N TYR A 164 12.81 -3.29 -20.82
CA TYR A 164 11.51 -3.25 -20.17
C TYR A 164 10.61 -4.39 -20.65
N VAL A 165 9.96 -5.07 -19.70
CA VAL A 165 8.94 -6.09 -19.97
C VAL A 165 7.74 -5.81 -19.08
N GLN A 166 6.57 -5.62 -19.68
CA GLN A 166 5.33 -5.48 -18.93
C GLN A 166 4.83 -6.84 -18.43
N THR A 167 4.23 -6.87 -17.25
CA THR A 167 3.58 -8.08 -16.72
C THR A 167 2.42 -8.53 -17.64
N THR A 168 2.21 -9.84 -17.71
CA THR A 168 1.07 -10.41 -18.43
C THR A 168 -0.26 -10.17 -17.73
N HIS A 169 -0.26 -9.79 -16.46
CA HIS A 169 -1.43 -9.69 -15.58
C HIS A 169 -2.23 -10.99 -15.41
N VAL A 170 -1.70 -12.12 -15.87
CA VAL A 170 -2.35 -13.44 -15.80
C VAL A 170 -2.06 -14.08 -14.43
N LYS A 171 -2.77 -13.64 -13.40
CA LYS A 171 -2.60 -14.08 -12.01
C LYS A 171 -2.99 -15.53 -11.75
N GLU A 172 -3.71 -16.16 -12.68
CA GLU A 172 -4.15 -17.54 -12.67
C GLU A 172 -2.99 -18.53 -12.57
N VAL A 173 -1.79 -18.15 -12.97
CA VAL A 173 -0.55 -18.94 -12.86
C VAL A 173 -0.26 -19.44 -11.45
N TYR A 174 -0.84 -18.83 -10.42
CA TYR A 174 -0.61 -19.22 -9.03
C TYR A 174 -1.36 -20.49 -8.63
N TYR A 175 -2.58 -20.69 -9.12
CA TYR A 175 -3.40 -21.85 -8.80
C TYR A 175 -3.59 -22.82 -9.97
N ASP A 176 -3.11 -22.47 -11.16
CA ASP A 176 -3.02 -23.42 -12.27
C ASP A 176 -1.88 -24.40 -12.01
N LEU A 177 -2.23 -25.69 -11.86
CA LEU A 177 -1.27 -26.76 -11.60
C LEU A 177 -0.32 -27.01 -12.79
N TYR A 178 -0.66 -26.55 -13.96
CA TYR A 178 0.09 -26.73 -15.21
C TYR A 178 0.78 -25.46 -15.69
N ALA A 179 0.67 -24.37 -14.94
CA ALA A 179 1.38 -23.13 -15.28
C ALA A 179 2.88 -23.36 -15.38
N SER A 180 3.48 -22.91 -16.46
CA SER A 180 4.92 -23.00 -16.64
C SER A 180 5.65 -22.00 -15.73
N GLN A 181 6.91 -22.30 -15.41
CA GLN A 181 7.76 -21.32 -14.70
C GLN A 181 7.99 -20.05 -15.54
N TYR A 182 7.97 -20.17 -16.86
CA TYR A 182 8.07 -19.04 -17.78
C TYR A 182 6.86 -18.11 -17.63
N ASP A 183 5.63 -18.65 -17.68
CA ASP A 183 4.41 -17.85 -17.54
C ASP A 183 4.34 -17.17 -16.15
N THR A 184 4.68 -17.93 -15.11
CA THR A 184 4.74 -17.38 -13.74
C THR A 184 5.71 -16.20 -13.69
N LYS A 185 6.91 -16.35 -14.25
CA LYS A 185 7.91 -15.31 -14.27
C LYS A 185 7.50 -14.08 -15.10
N GLN A 186 6.81 -14.29 -16.22
CA GLN A 186 6.28 -13.18 -17.03
C GLN A 186 5.22 -12.37 -16.28
N MET A 187 4.49 -12.99 -15.37
CA MET A 187 3.52 -12.32 -14.52
C MET A 187 4.19 -11.62 -13.34
N THR A 188 5.11 -12.27 -12.63
CA THR A 188 5.68 -11.77 -11.37
C THR A 188 6.85 -10.81 -11.55
N ASP A 189 7.60 -10.91 -12.65
CA ASP A 189 8.80 -10.10 -12.87
C ASP A 189 8.57 -8.94 -13.85
N GLY A 190 7.39 -8.88 -14.47
CA GLY A 190 7.02 -7.79 -15.37
C GLY A 190 6.57 -6.54 -14.63
N TRP A 191 6.91 -5.37 -15.16
CA TRP A 191 6.45 -4.10 -14.64
C TRP A 191 4.94 -3.95 -14.76
N PHE A 192 4.30 -3.40 -13.75
CA PHE A 192 2.85 -3.20 -13.75
C PHE A 192 2.40 -2.30 -14.91
N VAL A 193 3.06 -1.15 -15.05
CA VAL A 193 2.99 -0.23 -16.19
C VAL A 193 4.36 0.44 -16.36
N PRO A 194 4.64 1.14 -17.48
CA PRO A 194 5.96 1.75 -17.72
C PRO A 194 6.44 2.73 -16.65
N SER A 195 5.53 3.39 -15.94
CA SER A 195 5.86 4.32 -14.86
C SER A 195 6.01 3.66 -13.48
N MET A 196 5.89 2.31 -13.40
CA MET A 196 5.93 1.54 -12.15
C MET A 196 6.95 0.39 -12.24
N PRO A 197 8.26 0.69 -12.10
CA PRO A 197 9.34 -0.29 -12.12
C PRO A 197 9.14 -1.38 -11.08
N ASP A 198 9.25 -2.64 -11.50
CA ASP A 198 9.04 -3.81 -10.66
C ASP A 198 10.23 -4.06 -9.74
N LEU A 199 9.99 -4.13 -8.43
CA LEU A 199 10.99 -4.41 -7.42
C LEU A 199 11.28 -5.91 -7.34
N ASN A 200 12.54 -6.29 -7.31
CA ASN A 200 12.92 -7.69 -7.12
C ASN A 200 12.94 -8.07 -5.64
N GLN A 201 11.80 -8.52 -5.10
CA GLN A 201 11.67 -8.90 -3.69
C GLN A 201 12.44 -10.18 -3.33
N ARG A 202 12.96 -10.97 -4.31
CA ARG A 202 13.90 -12.06 -4.08
C ARG A 202 15.29 -11.56 -3.66
N ASN A 203 15.60 -10.29 -3.94
CA ASN A 203 16.75 -9.64 -3.34
C ASN A 203 16.49 -9.42 -1.84
N ARG A 204 17.34 -10.03 -1.00
CA ARG A 204 17.19 -9.99 0.46
C ARG A 204 17.16 -8.56 1.05
N HIS A 205 17.79 -7.60 0.39
CA HIS A 205 17.84 -6.22 0.86
C HIS A 205 16.54 -5.47 0.51
N VAL A 206 15.97 -5.72 -0.67
CA VAL A 206 14.63 -5.23 -1.06
C VAL A 206 13.59 -5.78 -0.09
N ALA A 207 13.56 -7.11 0.10
CA ALA A 207 12.63 -7.76 1.02
C ALA A 207 12.74 -7.18 2.44
N LYS A 208 13.96 -7.11 2.97
CA LYS A 208 14.20 -6.56 4.31
C LYS A 208 13.77 -5.10 4.42
N TYR A 209 14.04 -4.29 3.41
CA TYR A 209 13.66 -2.88 3.37
C TYR A 209 12.14 -2.73 3.48
N LEU A 210 11.37 -3.47 2.67
CA LEU A 210 9.90 -3.40 2.64
C LEU A 210 9.28 -3.92 3.95
N ILE A 211 9.79 -5.05 4.50
CA ILE A 211 9.33 -5.58 5.78
C ILE A 211 9.59 -4.58 6.91
N GLN A 212 10.80 -4.01 6.98
CA GLN A 212 11.14 -3.02 8.02
C GLN A 212 10.38 -1.71 7.85
N ASN A 213 10.06 -1.31 6.63
CA ASN A 213 9.22 -0.16 6.35
C ASN A 213 7.81 -0.31 6.95
N SER A 214 7.19 -1.49 6.83
CA SER A 214 5.89 -1.76 7.46
C SER A 214 5.96 -1.67 8.98
N ILE A 215 6.95 -2.33 9.59
CA ILE A 215 7.16 -2.28 11.05
C ILE A 215 7.40 -0.85 11.51
N TRP A 216 8.18 -0.07 10.74
CA TRP A 216 8.46 1.32 11.07
C TRP A 216 7.18 2.17 11.07
N TRP A 217 6.30 2.02 10.07
CA TRP A 217 5.04 2.78 10.03
C TRP A 217 4.08 2.37 11.15
N ILE A 218 4.01 1.09 11.49
CA ILE A 218 3.22 0.62 12.65
C ILE A 218 3.74 1.25 13.95
N GLU A 219 5.06 1.24 14.16
CA GLU A 219 5.67 1.82 15.37
C GLU A 219 5.59 3.34 15.40
N TYR A 220 5.90 4.00 14.30
CA TYR A 220 5.95 5.45 14.21
C TYR A 220 4.56 6.08 14.27
N ALA A 221 3.65 5.63 13.43
CA ALA A 221 2.34 6.26 13.27
C ALA A 221 1.21 5.57 14.05
N GLY A 222 1.33 4.27 14.29
CA GLY A 222 0.28 3.52 14.99
C GLY A 222 -0.91 3.15 14.13
N VAL A 223 -0.68 2.90 12.85
CA VAL A 223 -1.73 2.40 11.94
C VAL A 223 -2.26 1.05 12.41
N ASP A 224 -3.56 0.83 12.29
CA ASP A 224 -4.26 -0.33 12.83
C ASP A 224 -4.32 -1.51 11.85
N GLY A 225 -4.02 -1.28 10.60
CA GLY A 225 -4.01 -2.30 9.56
C GLY A 225 -3.28 -1.86 8.32
N ILE A 226 -3.03 -2.82 7.43
CA ILE A 226 -2.44 -2.58 6.12
C ILE A 226 -3.36 -3.14 5.04
N ARG A 227 -3.60 -2.34 4.01
CA ARG A 227 -4.05 -2.82 2.71
C ARG A 227 -2.82 -2.94 1.82
N GLN A 228 -2.56 -4.12 1.32
CA GLN A 228 -1.42 -4.35 0.43
C GLN A 228 -1.86 -4.37 -1.03
N ASP A 229 -1.37 -3.39 -1.76
CA ASP A 229 -1.59 -3.20 -3.19
C ASP A 229 -1.06 -4.36 -4.02
N THR A 230 -1.74 -4.67 -5.11
CA THR A 230 -1.29 -5.64 -6.14
C THR A 230 -0.69 -6.92 -5.55
N TYR A 231 -1.31 -7.49 -4.52
CA TYR A 231 -0.76 -8.57 -3.69
C TYR A 231 -0.18 -9.76 -4.48
N PRO A 232 -0.82 -10.27 -5.56
CA PRO A 232 -0.31 -11.40 -6.34
C PRO A 232 0.90 -11.08 -7.24
N TYR A 233 1.29 -9.83 -7.38
CA TYR A 233 2.37 -9.44 -8.29
C TYR A 233 3.74 -9.51 -7.63
N ALA A 234 3.82 -9.27 -6.32
CA ALA A 234 5.06 -9.37 -5.56
C ALA A 234 5.49 -10.83 -5.37
N ASP A 235 6.77 -11.05 -5.04
CA ASP A 235 7.31 -12.39 -4.83
C ASP A 235 6.55 -13.15 -3.72
N TYR A 236 6.08 -14.35 -4.05
CA TYR A 236 5.23 -15.17 -3.18
C TYR A 236 5.86 -15.45 -1.82
N GLN A 237 7.14 -15.82 -1.80
CA GLN A 237 7.84 -16.16 -0.56
C GLN A 237 8.08 -14.93 0.31
N MET A 238 8.45 -13.81 -0.31
CA MET A 238 8.64 -12.55 0.41
C MET A 238 7.34 -12.09 1.08
N MET A 239 6.20 -12.25 0.42
CA MET A 239 4.90 -11.87 0.99
C MET A 239 4.52 -12.75 2.19
N ILE A 240 4.85 -14.04 2.16
CA ILE A 240 4.72 -14.92 3.33
C ILE A 240 5.62 -14.47 4.48
N ASP A 241 6.88 -14.20 4.20
CA ASP A 241 7.87 -13.79 5.21
C ASP A 241 7.48 -12.44 5.83
N TRP A 242 6.93 -11.53 5.05
CA TRP A 242 6.36 -10.28 5.53
C TRP A 242 5.16 -10.50 6.46
N CYS A 243 4.17 -11.29 6.04
CA CYS A 243 3.02 -11.60 6.88
C CYS A 243 3.44 -12.23 8.22
N ARG A 244 4.39 -13.19 8.18
CA ARG A 244 4.96 -13.82 9.38
C ARG A 244 5.69 -12.82 10.27
N ALA A 245 6.47 -11.90 9.68
CA ALA A 245 7.19 -10.88 10.45
C ALA A 245 6.21 -9.96 11.19
N ILE A 246 5.13 -9.52 10.54
CA ILE A 246 4.09 -8.69 11.15
C ILE A 246 3.33 -9.50 12.22
N GLU A 247 2.89 -10.73 11.93
CA GLU A 247 2.17 -11.58 12.90
C GLU A 247 3.00 -11.87 14.15
N LYS A 248 4.32 -12.03 14.00
CA LYS A 248 5.25 -12.24 15.13
C LYS A 248 5.36 -11.02 16.04
N GLU A 249 5.42 -9.83 15.47
CA GLU A 249 5.57 -8.57 16.22
C GLU A 249 4.22 -8.07 16.77
N TYR A 250 3.12 -8.29 16.01
CA TYR A 250 1.78 -7.78 16.28
C TYR A 250 0.73 -8.87 16.03
N PRO A 251 0.52 -9.80 16.97
CA PRO A 251 -0.31 -11.01 16.75
C PRO A 251 -1.77 -10.73 16.35
N ASN A 252 -2.32 -9.60 16.82
CA ASN A 252 -3.70 -9.20 16.57
C ASN A 252 -3.86 -8.26 15.36
N TYR A 253 -2.76 -7.95 14.67
CA TYR A 253 -2.77 -7.08 13.49
C TYR A 253 -3.45 -7.75 12.30
N ASN A 254 -4.11 -6.97 11.45
CA ASN A 254 -4.70 -7.49 10.23
C ASN A 254 -4.12 -6.81 8.98
N ILE A 255 -3.99 -7.62 7.93
CA ILE A 255 -3.57 -7.23 6.60
C ILE A 255 -4.64 -7.70 5.64
N VAL A 256 -5.12 -6.82 4.75
CA VAL A 256 -5.96 -7.19 3.62
C VAL A 256 -5.16 -7.08 2.33
N GLY A 257 -5.08 -8.16 1.58
CA GLY A 257 -4.40 -8.19 0.28
C GLY A 257 -5.35 -7.88 -0.87
N GLU A 258 -4.91 -7.01 -1.79
CA GLU A 258 -5.61 -6.81 -3.06
C GLU A 258 -5.31 -7.98 -4.00
N ALA A 259 -6.01 -9.09 -3.81
CA ALA A 259 -5.97 -10.24 -4.69
C ALA A 259 -7.14 -10.15 -5.70
N TRP A 260 -6.97 -9.33 -6.73
CA TRP A 260 -8.06 -9.03 -7.68
C TRP A 260 -8.27 -10.17 -8.65
N TYR A 261 -9.24 -11.01 -8.36
CA TYR A 261 -9.73 -12.07 -9.23
C TYR A 261 -11.23 -11.94 -9.44
N ASN A 262 -11.70 -12.33 -10.63
CA ASN A 262 -13.13 -12.37 -10.97
C ASN A 262 -13.80 -13.68 -10.53
N ASN A 263 -13.08 -14.55 -9.84
CA ASN A 263 -13.58 -15.82 -9.34
C ASN A 263 -13.15 -16.05 -7.88
N PRO A 264 -13.97 -16.76 -7.08
CA PRO A 264 -13.67 -16.97 -5.65
C PRO A 264 -12.46 -17.90 -5.41
N VAL A 265 -12.09 -18.75 -6.36
CA VAL A 265 -10.95 -19.68 -6.23
C VAL A 265 -9.64 -18.89 -6.14
N GLY A 266 -9.40 -17.96 -7.09
CA GLY A 266 -8.22 -17.12 -7.11
C GLY A 266 -8.13 -16.23 -5.88
N THR A 267 -9.26 -15.64 -5.44
CA THR A 267 -9.31 -14.82 -4.22
C THR A 267 -8.99 -15.66 -2.99
N ALA A 268 -9.67 -16.81 -2.80
CA ALA A 268 -9.47 -17.67 -1.64
C ALA A 268 -8.11 -18.37 -1.60
N PHE A 269 -7.42 -18.53 -2.75
CA PHE A 269 -6.07 -19.08 -2.82
C PHE A 269 -5.09 -18.35 -1.87
N TRP A 270 -5.21 -17.02 -1.79
CA TRP A 270 -4.31 -16.16 -1.02
C TRP A 270 -4.63 -16.09 0.47
N GLN A 271 -5.81 -16.55 0.90
CA GLN A 271 -6.21 -16.47 2.29
C GLN A 271 -5.43 -17.46 3.17
N LYS A 272 -5.08 -17.05 4.38
CA LYS A 272 -4.47 -17.91 5.41
C LYS A 272 -5.28 -19.20 5.58
N ASP A 273 -4.58 -20.32 5.65
CA ASP A 273 -5.15 -21.67 5.84
C ASP A 273 -6.10 -22.12 4.71
N SER A 274 -6.01 -21.49 3.53
CA SER A 274 -6.81 -21.88 2.37
C SER A 274 -6.48 -23.30 1.91
N LYS A 275 -7.50 -24.14 1.81
CA LYS A 275 -7.37 -25.50 1.24
C LYS A 275 -7.21 -25.50 -0.28
N LEU A 276 -7.44 -24.39 -0.93
CA LEU A 276 -7.24 -24.20 -2.38
C LEU A 276 -5.77 -23.89 -2.70
N ASN A 277 -4.99 -23.51 -1.70
CA ASN A 277 -3.56 -23.27 -1.83
C ASN A 277 -2.79 -24.57 -1.60
N ASN A 278 -2.19 -25.10 -2.66
CA ASN A 278 -1.34 -26.29 -2.63
C ASN A 278 0.15 -25.97 -2.37
N LYS A 279 0.47 -24.72 -2.10
CA LYS A 279 1.79 -24.22 -1.75
C LYS A 279 1.89 -23.98 -0.24
N GLU A 280 2.84 -23.17 0.16
CA GLU A 280 2.99 -22.77 1.56
C GLU A 280 1.85 -21.84 2.00
N ASN A 281 1.44 -21.93 3.27
CA ASN A 281 0.42 -21.04 3.85
C ASN A 281 0.84 -19.57 3.73
N THR A 282 -0.02 -18.75 3.19
CA THR A 282 0.28 -17.33 2.93
C THR A 282 0.35 -16.47 4.19
N HIS A 283 -0.23 -16.91 5.32
CA HIS A 283 -0.44 -16.12 6.52
C HIS A 283 -1.27 -14.83 6.33
N LEU A 284 -1.79 -14.57 5.13
CA LEU A 284 -2.64 -13.42 4.85
C LEU A 284 -4.04 -13.63 5.43
N LYS A 285 -4.40 -12.85 6.45
CA LYS A 285 -5.67 -13.04 7.18
C LYS A 285 -6.89 -12.66 6.36
N SER A 286 -6.80 -11.62 5.53
CA SER A 286 -7.92 -11.09 4.76
C SER A 286 -7.57 -10.81 3.31
N VAL A 287 -8.55 -10.97 2.44
CA VAL A 287 -8.47 -10.66 0.99
C VAL A 287 -9.69 -9.84 0.58
N MET A 288 -9.55 -9.02 -0.46
CA MET A 288 -10.66 -8.22 -1.00
C MET A 288 -11.52 -9.09 -1.93
N ASP A 289 -12.84 -9.12 -1.70
CA ASP A 289 -13.78 -9.89 -2.53
C ASP A 289 -14.27 -9.08 -3.75
N PHE A 290 -13.46 -9.03 -4.79
CA PHE A 290 -13.80 -8.34 -6.04
C PHE A 290 -14.95 -9.00 -6.80
N ARG A 291 -15.18 -10.31 -6.60
CA ARG A 291 -16.33 -10.98 -7.20
C ARG A 291 -17.63 -10.49 -6.59
N LEU A 292 -17.70 -10.39 -5.27
CA LEU A 292 -18.86 -9.84 -4.58
C LEU A 292 -19.10 -8.38 -4.97
N MET A 293 -18.02 -7.57 -5.02
CA MET A 293 -18.10 -6.19 -5.51
C MET A 293 -18.72 -6.11 -6.91
N GLY A 294 -18.23 -6.90 -7.87
CA GLY A 294 -18.77 -6.91 -9.23
C GLY A 294 -20.22 -7.38 -9.32
N LEU A 295 -20.62 -8.38 -8.52
CA LEU A 295 -22.00 -8.84 -8.44
C LEU A 295 -22.93 -7.76 -7.85
N THR A 296 -22.49 -7.09 -6.81
CA THR A 296 -23.24 -5.98 -6.18
C THR A 296 -23.44 -4.86 -7.19
N HIS A 297 -22.38 -4.43 -7.87
CA HIS A 297 -22.48 -3.39 -8.91
C HIS A 297 -23.41 -3.78 -10.08
N SER A 298 -23.51 -5.08 -10.40
CA SER A 298 -24.38 -5.56 -11.46
C SER A 298 -25.84 -5.71 -11.02
N ALA A 299 -26.11 -5.74 -9.70
CA ALA A 299 -27.46 -5.89 -9.14
C ALA A 299 -28.17 -4.56 -8.94
N PHE A 300 -27.43 -3.47 -8.87
CA PHE A 300 -27.91 -2.08 -8.66
C PHE A 300 -27.46 -1.16 -9.79
#